data_803cbfdd7c2436e4f6513cf749fd777b
#
_entry.id   803cbfdd7c2436e4f6513cf749fd777b
#
_cell.length_a   1.000
_cell.length_b   1.000
_cell.length_c   1.000
_cell.angle_alpha   90.00
_cell.angle_beta   90.00
_cell.angle_gamma   90.00
#
_symmetry.space_group_name_H-M   'P 1'
#
loop_
_entity.id
_entity.type
_entity.pdbx_description
1 polymer ?
#
loop_
_entity_poly.entity_id
_entity_poly.type
_entity_poly.pdbx_seq_one_letter_code
_entity_poly.pdbx_strand_id
1 'polypeptide(L)'
;MRMPPFNLHTPETLEQAITLSSELGDSGEEFDWIAGGTDLLPNYKWHLNVKPHVISLAKVSELSKLSETHIGAMVRLHELEDSDRVHPLISKVAAMVASVMIRRSGTVGGNICLDTRCFWFNQTEEWRESIDWCYKCDCGTGADCRVIPNQNTLCVATYQADLAPVLMCLGATIHLAGPSGALSLIHI
;
A
#
# COMPACT_ATOMS: atom_id res chain seq x y z
N MET A 1 -19.39 0.21 -13.47
CA MET A 1 -19.13 1.32 -12.52
C MET A 1 -18.11 2.26 -13.14
N ARG A 2 -18.36 3.57 -13.14
CA ARG A 2 -17.40 4.55 -13.65
C ARG A 2 -16.42 4.90 -12.54
N MET A 3 -15.12 4.86 -12.84
CA MET A 3 -14.09 5.30 -11.91
C MET A 3 -14.23 6.80 -11.64
N PRO A 4 -14.17 7.27 -10.39
CA PRO A 4 -14.14 8.68 -10.06
C PRO A 4 -12.98 9.38 -10.76
N PRO A 5 -13.08 10.67 -11.11
CA PRO A 5 -11.97 11.44 -11.63
C PRO A 5 -10.94 11.69 -10.52
N PHE A 6 -9.67 11.71 -10.89
CA PHE A 6 -8.55 12.12 -10.05
C PHE A 6 -7.45 12.75 -10.90
N ASN A 7 -6.60 13.55 -10.27
CA ASN A 7 -5.42 14.13 -10.90
C ASN A 7 -4.24 13.15 -10.78
N LEU A 8 -3.73 12.66 -11.89
CA LEU A 8 -2.59 11.74 -11.92
C LEU A 8 -1.28 12.52 -12.07
N HIS A 9 -0.40 12.35 -11.10
CA HIS A 9 0.97 12.88 -11.11
C HIS A 9 1.96 11.74 -11.41
N THR A 10 2.98 12.03 -12.23
CA THR A 10 3.96 11.02 -12.66
C THR A 10 5.39 11.53 -12.49
N PRO A 11 5.89 11.67 -11.25
CA PRO A 11 7.27 12.04 -10.98
C PRO A 11 8.23 11.01 -11.58
N GLU A 12 9.42 11.46 -11.99
CA GLU A 12 10.44 10.63 -12.62
C GLU A 12 11.57 10.24 -11.66
N THR A 13 11.69 10.95 -10.53
CA THR A 13 12.67 10.66 -9.47
C THR A 13 12.00 10.52 -8.11
N LEU A 14 12.68 9.87 -7.18
CA LEU A 14 12.21 9.73 -5.80
C LEU A 14 12.09 11.09 -5.12
N GLU A 15 13.04 11.99 -5.37
CA GLU A 15 13.03 13.36 -4.83
C GLU A 15 11.80 14.14 -5.30
N GLN A 16 11.48 14.09 -6.60
CA GLN A 16 10.26 14.73 -7.13
C GLN A 16 8.99 14.17 -6.50
N ALA A 17 8.94 12.84 -6.29
CA ALA A 17 7.80 12.19 -5.67
C ALA A 17 7.60 12.67 -4.23
N ILE A 18 8.67 12.75 -3.44
CA ILE A 18 8.66 13.22 -2.06
C ILE A 18 8.27 14.70 -1.99
N THR A 19 8.86 15.55 -2.84
CA THR A 19 8.55 16.99 -2.88
C THR A 19 7.07 17.19 -3.19
N LEU A 20 6.55 16.54 -4.21
CA LEU A 20 5.14 16.64 -4.58
C LEU A 20 4.21 16.19 -3.45
N SER A 21 4.54 15.10 -2.76
CA SER A 21 3.73 14.63 -1.62
C SER A 21 3.72 15.62 -0.46
N SER A 22 4.85 16.30 -0.23
CA SER A 22 4.93 17.35 0.78
C SER A 22 4.11 18.57 0.40
N GLU A 23 4.21 19.02 -0.85
CA GLU A 23 3.43 20.17 -1.37
C GLU A 23 1.92 19.94 -1.28
N LEU A 24 1.44 18.74 -1.65
CA LEU A 24 0.03 18.36 -1.52
C LEU A 24 -0.39 18.31 -0.04
N GLY A 25 0.42 17.68 0.82
CA GLY A 25 0.15 17.62 2.25
C GLY A 25 0.11 19.00 2.92
N ASP A 26 1.04 19.90 2.58
CA ASP A 26 1.10 21.26 3.11
C ASP A 26 -0.09 22.12 2.65
N SER A 27 -0.62 21.85 1.46
CA SER A 27 -1.83 22.51 0.94
C SER A 27 -3.13 21.90 1.48
N GLY A 28 -3.05 20.83 2.26
CA GLY A 28 -4.22 20.12 2.79
C GLY A 28 -4.93 19.24 1.76
N GLU A 29 -4.29 18.97 0.63
CA GLU A 29 -4.83 18.11 -0.41
C GLU A 29 -4.52 16.64 -0.12
N GLU A 30 -5.55 15.80 -0.20
CA GLU A 30 -5.39 14.37 0.01
C GLU A 30 -4.89 13.66 -1.25
N PHE A 31 -4.01 12.69 -1.08
CA PHE A 31 -3.48 11.90 -2.20
C PHE A 31 -3.26 10.44 -1.82
N ASP A 32 -3.20 9.60 -2.85
CA ASP A 32 -2.77 8.20 -2.73
C ASP A 32 -1.52 7.94 -3.59
N TRP A 33 -0.68 7.04 -3.12
CA TRP A 33 0.40 6.48 -3.91
C TRP A 33 -0.11 5.33 -4.79
N ILE A 34 0.25 5.32 -6.07
CA ILE A 34 -0.01 4.18 -6.93
C ILE A 34 1.28 3.54 -7.41
N ALA A 35 1.46 2.26 -7.10
CA ALA A 35 2.50 1.40 -7.64
C ALA A 35 1.94 0.55 -8.79
N GLY A 36 1.63 -0.71 -8.58
CA GLY A 36 1.01 -1.57 -9.58
C GLY A 36 -0.48 -1.36 -9.82
N GLY A 37 -1.16 -0.63 -8.93
CA GLY A 37 -2.58 -0.29 -9.04
C GLY A 37 -3.56 -1.46 -8.86
N THR A 38 -3.07 -2.66 -8.57
CA THR A 38 -3.89 -3.87 -8.49
C THR A 38 -4.85 -3.90 -7.30
N ASP A 39 -4.62 -3.06 -6.31
CA ASP A 39 -5.50 -2.85 -5.16
C ASP A 39 -6.19 -1.48 -5.21
N LEU A 40 -5.45 -0.41 -5.42
CA LEU A 40 -5.97 0.95 -5.40
C LEU A 40 -7.07 1.17 -6.46
N LEU A 41 -6.85 0.77 -7.71
CA LEU A 41 -7.81 1.02 -8.78
C LEU A 41 -9.13 0.24 -8.62
N PRO A 42 -9.13 -1.04 -8.20
CA PRO A 42 -10.36 -1.71 -7.76
C PRO A 42 -11.10 -0.95 -6.65
N ASN A 43 -10.39 -0.50 -5.61
CA ASN A 43 -10.98 0.28 -4.53
C ASN A 43 -11.63 1.58 -5.06
N TYR A 44 -10.96 2.30 -5.94
CA TYR A 44 -11.51 3.50 -6.59
C TYR A 44 -12.77 3.19 -7.41
N LYS A 45 -12.81 2.06 -8.14
CA LYS A 45 -14.02 1.62 -8.85
C LYS A 45 -15.20 1.31 -7.90
N TRP A 46 -14.91 0.93 -6.68
CA TRP A 46 -15.89 0.70 -5.62
C TRP A 46 -16.17 1.95 -4.79
N HIS A 47 -15.58 3.09 -5.14
CA HIS A 47 -15.67 4.37 -4.41
C HIS A 47 -15.20 4.25 -2.96
N LEU A 48 -14.16 3.45 -2.72
CA LEU A 48 -13.57 3.28 -1.40
C LEU A 48 -12.40 4.24 -1.24
N ASN A 49 -12.51 5.18 -0.30
CA ASN A 49 -11.45 6.13 0.08
C ASN A 49 -10.78 6.83 -1.12
N VAL A 50 -11.57 7.31 -2.07
CA VAL A 50 -11.07 7.98 -3.27
C VAL A 50 -10.46 9.33 -2.90
N LYS A 51 -9.22 9.54 -3.34
CA LYS A 51 -8.51 10.81 -3.15
C LYS A 51 -8.49 11.62 -4.47
N PRO A 52 -8.47 12.97 -4.38
CA PRO A 52 -8.44 13.82 -5.57
C PRO A 52 -7.13 13.75 -6.34
N HIS A 53 -6.03 13.34 -5.71
CA HIS A 53 -4.72 13.22 -6.31
C HIS A 53 -4.17 11.80 -6.19
N VAL A 54 -3.48 11.35 -7.24
CA VAL A 54 -2.77 10.05 -7.25
C VAL A 54 -1.35 10.28 -7.77
N ILE A 55 -0.36 9.87 -6.99
CA ILE A 55 1.06 9.98 -7.33
C ILE A 55 1.56 8.62 -7.80
N SER A 56 1.90 8.51 -9.08
CA SER A 56 2.38 7.27 -9.68
C SER A 56 3.87 7.10 -9.51
N LEU A 57 4.29 5.97 -8.95
CA LEU A 57 5.69 5.59 -8.80
C LEU A 57 6.25 4.86 -10.04
N ALA A 58 5.46 4.67 -11.09
CA ALA A 58 5.82 3.84 -12.25
C ALA A 58 7.07 4.32 -13.01
N LYS A 59 7.39 5.61 -12.95
CA LYS A 59 8.57 6.19 -13.61
C LYS A 59 9.78 6.36 -12.70
N VAL A 60 9.66 6.08 -11.41
CA VAL A 60 10.74 6.23 -10.42
C VAL A 60 11.65 5.00 -10.49
N SER A 61 12.66 5.06 -11.34
CA SER A 61 13.55 3.92 -11.64
C SER A 61 14.36 3.45 -10.44
N GLU A 62 14.67 4.33 -9.48
CA GLU A 62 15.38 3.99 -8.24
C GLU A 62 14.65 2.91 -7.44
N LEU A 63 13.32 2.89 -7.50
CA LEU A 63 12.47 1.93 -6.79
C LEU A 63 12.35 0.56 -7.47
N SER A 64 12.91 0.39 -8.68
CA SER A 64 12.83 -0.86 -9.46
C SER A 64 14.13 -1.70 -9.38
N LYS A 65 15.06 -1.34 -8.51
CA LYS A 65 16.34 -2.06 -8.36
C LYS A 65 16.13 -3.40 -7.66
N LEU A 66 16.74 -4.46 -8.22
CA LEU A 66 16.74 -5.81 -7.64
C LEU A 66 18.17 -6.34 -7.57
N SER A 67 18.62 -6.70 -6.38
CA SER A 67 19.91 -7.35 -6.11
C SER A 67 19.76 -8.40 -5.01
N GLU A 68 20.83 -9.12 -4.72
CA GLU A 68 20.86 -10.15 -3.64
C GLU A 68 20.50 -9.59 -2.25
N THR A 69 20.79 -8.30 -2.01
CA THR A 69 20.60 -7.65 -0.71
C THR A 69 19.53 -6.58 -0.70
N HIS A 70 18.95 -6.27 -1.86
CA HIS A 70 17.99 -5.16 -1.97
C HIS A 70 16.88 -5.46 -2.98
N ILE A 71 15.65 -5.26 -2.54
CA ILE A 71 14.45 -5.38 -3.36
C ILE A 71 13.74 -4.02 -3.36
N GLY A 72 13.68 -3.36 -4.50
CA GLY A 72 13.00 -2.08 -4.66
C GLY A 72 11.47 -2.21 -4.57
N ALA A 73 10.83 -1.18 -4.09
CA ALA A 73 9.38 -1.17 -3.88
C ALA A 73 8.56 -1.38 -5.18
N MET A 74 9.11 -0.99 -6.33
CA MET A 74 8.47 -1.14 -7.65
C MET A 74 8.83 -2.43 -8.37
N VAL A 75 9.68 -3.30 -7.81
CA VAL A 75 9.92 -4.66 -8.34
C VAL A 75 8.58 -5.41 -8.33
N ARG A 76 8.25 -6.00 -9.46
CA ARG A 76 6.98 -6.71 -9.63
C ARG A 76 7.06 -8.12 -9.04
N LEU A 77 5.93 -8.62 -8.55
CA LEU A 77 5.88 -9.94 -7.93
C LEU A 77 6.32 -11.06 -8.88
N HIS A 78 5.98 -10.97 -10.18
CA HIS A 78 6.41 -11.97 -11.16
C HIS A 78 7.92 -11.97 -11.42
N GLU A 79 8.62 -10.83 -11.20
CA GLU A 79 10.08 -10.76 -11.32
C GLU A 79 10.77 -11.51 -10.16
N LEU A 80 10.09 -11.68 -9.03
CA LEU A 80 10.58 -12.46 -7.90
C LEU A 80 10.35 -13.98 -8.07
N GLU A 81 9.29 -14.39 -8.79
CA GLU A 81 8.91 -15.81 -8.95
C GLU A 81 10.07 -16.63 -9.54
N ASP A 82 10.74 -16.08 -10.55
CA ASP A 82 11.77 -16.75 -11.33
C ASP A 82 13.18 -16.20 -11.03
N SER A 83 13.33 -15.40 -9.98
CA SER A 83 14.60 -14.74 -9.66
C SER A 83 15.52 -15.63 -8.84
N ASP A 84 16.75 -15.80 -9.29
CA ASP A 84 17.86 -16.39 -8.55
C ASP A 84 18.58 -15.40 -7.62
N ARG A 85 18.19 -14.12 -7.68
CA ARG A 85 18.77 -13.02 -6.88
C ARG A 85 18.16 -12.86 -5.51
N VAL A 86 17.05 -13.52 -5.23
CA VAL A 86 16.36 -13.44 -3.95
C VAL A 86 16.33 -14.79 -3.24
N HIS A 87 16.09 -14.76 -1.94
CA HIS A 87 15.99 -16.01 -1.18
C HIS A 87 14.83 -16.87 -1.73
N PRO A 88 15.02 -18.21 -1.91
CA PRO A 88 14.01 -19.10 -2.52
C PRO A 88 12.63 -19.06 -1.86
N LEU A 89 12.54 -18.75 -0.57
CA LEU A 89 11.26 -18.57 0.11
C LEU A 89 10.50 -17.34 -0.40
N ILE A 90 11.21 -16.26 -0.75
CA ILE A 90 10.58 -15.05 -1.31
C ILE A 90 9.98 -15.39 -2.69
N SER A 91 10.75 -16.05 -3.56
CA SER A 91 10.26 -16.50 -4.88
C SER A 91 9.04 -17.40 -4.75
N LYS A 92 9.09 -18.37 -3.83
CA LYS A 92 7.98 -19.29 -3.58
C LYS A 92 6.72 -18.56 -3.10
N VAL A 93 6.84 -17.62 -2.18
CA VAL A 93 5.70 -16.85 -1.68
C VAL A 93 5.18 -15.91 -2.77
N ALA A 94 6.06 -15.22 -3.51
CA ALA A 94 5.65 -14.36 -4.63
C ALA A 94 4.83 -15.13 -5.67
N ALA A 95 5.21 -16.37 -6.01
CA ALA A 95 4.48 -17.24 -6.92
C ALA A 95 3.07 -17.63 -6.42
N MET A 96 2.82 -17.57 -5.12
CA MET A 96 1.52 -17.91 -4.50
C MET A 96 0.57 -16.71 -4.43
N VAL A 97 1.06 -15.49 -4.65
CA VAL A 97 0.23 -14.27 -4.55
C VAL A 97 -0.73 -14.20 -5.72
N ALA A 98 -2.02 -14.15 -5.44
CA ALA A 98 -3.11 -13.89 -6.38
C ALA A 98 -2.99 -14.68 -7.72
N SER A 99 -3.29 -14.03 -8.86
CA SER A 99 -3.14 -14.62 -10.20
C SER A 99 -1.89 -14.10 -10.92
N VAL A 100 -1.45 -14.83 -11.96
CA VAL A 100 -0.32 -14.42 -12.81
C VAL A 100 -0.48 -13.00 -13.35
N MET A 101 -1.69 -12.62 -13.76
CA MET A 101 -1.97 -11.26 -14.28
C MET A 101 -1.80 -10.20 -13.19
N ILE A 102 -2.24 -10.49 -11.98
CA ILE A 102 -2.05 -9.59 -10.83
C ILE A 102 -0.56 -9.47 -10.51
N ARG A 103 0.20 -10.56 -10.46
CA ARG A 103 1.64 -10.54 -10.16
C ARG A 103 2.47 -9.78 -11.19
N ARG A 104 2.03 -9.74 -12.47
CA ARG A 104 2.68 -8.93 -13.52
C ARG A 104 2.54 -7.42 -13.33
N SER A 105 1.56 -6.97 -12.56
CA SER A 105 1.35 -5.55 -12.25
C SER A 105 1.62 -5.24 -10.79
N GLY A 106 1.29 -6.14 -9.87
CA GLY A 106 1.52 -5.99 -8.44
C GLY A 106 2.99 -5.91 -8.10
N THR A 107 3.34 -5.05 -7.17
CA THR A 107 4.73 -4.76 -6.76
C THR A 107 4.97 -5.15 -5.31
N VAL A 108 6.24 -5.27 -4.93
CA VAL A 108 6.66 -5.56 -3.55
C VAL A 108 6.17 -4.49 -2.59
N GLY A 109 6.41 -3.21 -2.90
CA GLY A 109 5.95 -2.10 -2.06
C GLY A 109 4.43 -2.05 -1.95
N GLY A 110 3.69 -2.24 -3.07
CA GLY A 110 2.24 -2.29 -3.05
C GLY A 110 1.69 -3.46 -2.21
N ASN A 111 2.36 -4.62 -2.21
CA ASN A 111 1.97 -5.75 -1.37
C ASN A 111 2.24 -5.48 0.12
N ILE A 112 3.40 -4.91 0.45
CA ILE A 112 3.76 -4.59 1.84
C ILE A 112 2.90 -3.46 2.41
N CYS A 113 2.48 -2.50 1.57
CA CYS A 113 1.67 -1.35 1.98
C CYS A 113 0.16 -1.60 1.86
N LEU A 114 -0.29 -2.86 1.73
CA LEU A 114 -1.72 -3.18 1.72
C LEU A 114 -2.38 -2.73 3.03
N ASP A 115 -3.48 -2.01 2.88
CA ASP A 115 -4.27 -1.58 4.03
C ASP A 115 -5.16 -2.70 4.57
N THR A 116 -5.75 -2.45 5.70
CA THR A 116 -6.69 -3.31 6.43
C THR A 116 -7.81 -3.84 5.53
N ARG A 117 -8.06 -5.14 5.61
CA ARG A 117 -9.25 -5.77 5.01
C ARG A 117 -10.24 -6.13 6.11
N CYS A 118 -11.30 -5.34 6.19
CA CYS A 118 -12.39 -5.55 7.12
C CYS A 118 -13.71 -5.16 6.44
N PHE A 119 -14.74 -5.99 6.59
CA PHE A 119 -16.06 -5.72 6.01
C PHE A 119 -16.60 -4.33 6.39
N TRP A 120 -16.41 -3.91 7.62
CA TRP A 120 -16.91 -2.64 8.15
C TRP A 120 -16.09 -1.42 7.71
N PHE A 121 -14.80 -1.62 7.40
CA PHE A 121 -13.91 -0.55 6.95
C PHE A 121 -13.92 -0.39 5.41
N ASN A 122 -13.94 -1.49 4.67
CA ASN A 122 -13.89 -1.47 3.20
C ASN A 122 -15.28 -1.22 2.57
N GLN A 123 -15.90 -0.12 2.95
CA GLN A 123 -17.20 0.36 2.46
C GLN A 123 -17.07 1.81 2.00
N THR A 124 -18.08 2.31 1.25
CA THR A 124 -18.11 3.72 0.87
C THR A 124 -18.23 4.63 2.10
N GLU A 125 -17.85 5.87 1.94
CA GLU A 125 -17.89 6.85 3.02
C GLU A 125 -19.33 7.00 3.56
N GLU A 126 -20.30 7.16 2.67
CA GLU A 126 -21.72 7.31 3.04
C GLU A 126 -22.25 6.09 3.80
N TRP A 127 -21.81 4.89 3.43
CA TRP A 127 -22.19 3.68 4.15
C TRP A 127 -21.57 3.66 5.56
N ARG A 128 -20.29 4.02 5.67
CA ARG A 128 -19.61 4.07 6.98
C ARG A 128 -20.21 5.13 7.89
N GLU A 129 -20.57 6.29 7.33
CA GLU A 129 -21.28 7.35 8.05
C GLU A 129 -22.64 6.86 8.58
N SER A 130 -23.41 6.15 7.75
CA SER A 130 -24.74 5.64 8.13
C SER A 130 -24.75 4.67 9.31
N ILE A 131 -23.63 4.03 9.61
CA ILE A 131 -23.45 3.13 10.76
C ILE A 131 -22.65 3.77 11.90
N ASP A 132 -22.46 5.08 11.90
CA ASP A 132 -21.63 5.80 12.86
C ASP A 132 -20.17 5.32 12.85
N TRP A 133 -19.63 5.12 11.67
CA TRP A 133 -18.25 4.74 11.40
C TRP A 133 -17.80 3.43 12.06
N CYS A 134 -16.60 3.00 11.81
CA CYS A 134 -15.92 1.96 12.56
C CYS A 134 -14.73 2.57 13.32
N TYR A 135 -14.16 1.81 14.22
CA TYR A 135 -13.04 2.22 15.05
C TYR A 135 -11.82 2.73 14.24
N LYS A 136 -11.53 2.13 13.08
CA LYS A 136 -10.48 2.59 12.15
C LYS A 136 -11.07 3.55 11.12
N CYS A 137 -11.75 4.62 11.53
CA CYS A 137 -12.18 5.63 10.58
C CYS A 137 -11.25 6.85 10.61
N ASP A 138 -11.02 7.43 9.45
CA ASP A 138 -10.12 8.59 9.29
C ASP A 138 -10.68 9.86 9.95
N CYS A 139 -11.98 9.93 10.13
CA CYS A 139 -12.67 11.05 10.78
C CYS A 139 -12.64 11.01 12.32
N GLY A 140 -12.15 9.92 12.92
CA GLY A 140 -12.02 9.81 14.38
C GLY A 140 -13.32 9.74 15.20
N THR A 141 -14.48 9.57 14.55
CA THR A 141 -15.78 9.50 15.22
C THR A 141 -16.23 8.09 15.55
N GLY A 142 -15.58 7.07 15.00
CA GLY A 142 -15.88 5.66 15.28
C GLY A 142 -15.61 5.31 16.74
N ALA A 143 -16.68 5.12 17.52
CA ALA A 143 -16.58 4.92 18.96
C ALA A 143 -16.16 3.50 19.35
N ASP A 144 -16.42 2.50 18.49
CA ASP A 144 -16.18 1.10 18.82
C ASP A 144 -15.91 0.23 17.60
N CYS A 145 -15.22 -0.88 17.80
CA CYS A 145 -15.00 -1.87 16.77
C CYS A 145 -16.25 -2.70 16.52
N ARG A 146 -16.73 -2.72 15.27
CA ARG A 146 -17.93 -3.48 14.89
C ARG A 146 -17.71 -5.00 14.85
N VAL A 147 -16.44 -5.44 14.85
CA VAL A 147 -16.08 -6.87 14.88
C VAL A 147 -15.91 -7.35 16.32
N ILE A 148 -15.20 -6.59 17.15
CA ILE A 148 -14.96 -6.89 18.55
C ILE A 148 -15.36 -5.67 19.37
N PRO A 149 -16.63 -5.60 19.83
CA PRO A 149 -17.11 -4.49 20.65
C PRO A 149 -16.40 -4.40 22.01
N ASN A 150 -16.35 -3.19 22.56
CA ASN A 150 -15.76 -2.89 23.87
C ASN A 150 -14.26 -3.24 24.01
N GLN A 151 -13.53 -3.30 22.90
CA GLN A 151 -12.09 -3.47 22.95
C GLN A 151 -11.36 -2.13 23.19
N ASN A 152 -10.05 -2.22 23.39
CA ASN A 152 -9.20 -1.05 23.53
C ASN A 152 -8.99 -0.30 22.19
N THR A 153 -8.11 0.69 22.20
CA THR A 153 -7.87 1.66 21.13
C THR A 153 -7.16 1.14 19.88
N LEU A 154 -7.05 -0.16 19.64
CA LEU A 154 -6.34 -0.70 18.47
C LEU A 154 -7.30 -1.48 17.54
N CYS A 155 -7.22 -1.21 16.24
CA CYS A 155 -7.88 -2.03 15.24
C CYS A 155 -7.23 -3.42 15.21
N VAL A 156 -8.05 -4.47 15.31
CA VAL A 156 -7.59 -5.88 15.31
C VAL A 156 -7.73 -6.55 13.95
N ALA A 157 -8.05 -5.79 12.91
CA ALA A 157 -8.11 -6.34 11.56
C ALA A 157 -6.73 -6.82 11.12
N THR A 158 -6.70 -7.97 10.46
CA THR A 158 -5.47 -8.62 10.03
C THR A 158 -4.77 -7.81 8.94
N TYR A 159 -3.46 -7.68 9.05
CA TYR A 159 -2.59 -7.19 7.99
C TYR A 159 -2.52 -8.21 6.84
N GLN A 160 -2.70 -7.76 5.61
CA GLN A 160 -2.98 -8.63 4.46
C GLN A 160 -1.80 -8.80 3.47
N ALA A 161 -0.61 -8.32 3.81
CA ALA A 161 0.55 -8.45 2.94
C ALA A 161 1.08 -9.89 2.92
N ASP A 162 1.11 -10.52 1.75
CA ASP A 162 1.57 -11.90 1.58
C ASP A 162 3.08 -12.05 1.81
N LEU A 163 3.87 -11.05 1.36
CA LEU A 163 5.33 -11.07 1.49
C LEU A 163 5.82 -10.74 2.90
N ALA A 164 5.08 -10.00 3.69
CA ALA A 164 5.55 -9.54 5.00
C ALA A 164 5.99 -10.66 5.93
N PRO A 165 5.26 -11.78 6.10
CA PRO A 165 5.67 -12.85 6.99
C PRO A 165 7.03 -13.47 6.61
N VAL A 166 7.29 -13.70 5.33
CA VAL A 166 8.57 -14.27 4.88
C VAL A 166 9.70 -13.28 5.05
N LEU A 167 9.47 -12.00 4.76
CA LEU A 167 10.46 -10.93 4.97
C LEU A 167 10.83 -10.80 6.45
N MET A 168 9.86 -10.86 7.34
CA MET A 168 10.09 -10.87 8.79
C MET A 168 10.91 -12.09 9.23
N CYS A 169 10.58 -13.28 8.77
CA CYS A 169 11.33 -14.51 9.06
C CYS A 169 12.79 -14.44 8.59
N LEU A 170 13.05 -13.72 7.52
CA LEU A 170 14.39 -13.51 6.97
C LEU A 170 15.13 -12.31 7.61
N GLY A 171 14.53 -11.63 8.56
CA GLY A 171 15.12 -10.45 9.21
C GLY A 171 15.29 -9.25 8.28
N ALA A 172 14.40 -9.10 7.29
CA ALA A 172 14.47 -8.01 6.33
C ALA A 172 14.23 -6.65 7.01
N THR A 173 14.95 -5.63 6.53
CA THR A 173 14.76 -4.24 6.94
C THR A 173 14.02 -3.47 5.85
N ILE A 174 13.02 -2.68 6.22
CA ILE A 174 12.32 -1.79 5.29
C ILE A 174 12.92 -0.38 5.39
N HIS A 175 13.36 0.15 4.27
CA HIS A 175 13.84 1.52 4.15
C HIS A 175 12.72 2.41 3.62
N LEU A 176 12.32 3.40 4.41
CA LEU A 176 11.34 4.42 4.01
C LEU A 176 12.08 5.69 3.62
N ALA A 177 11.63 6.31 2.54
CA ALA A 177 12.10 7.63 2.13
C ALA A 177 10.98 8.66 2.36
N GLY A 178 11.34 9.79 2.95
CA GLY A 178 10.42 10.88 3.26
C GLY A 178 11.11 12.24 3.30
N PRO A 179 10.37 13.33 3.57
CA PRO A 179 10.92 14.70 3.59
C PRO A 179 12.08 14.88 4.59
N SER A 180 12.07 14.10 5.68
CA SER A 180 13.11 14.12 6.72
C SER A 180 14.31 13.21 6.41
N GLY A 181 14.41 12.67 5.21
CA GLY A 181 15.42 11.70 4.80
C GLY A 181 14.92 10.25 4.86
N ALA A 182 15.84 9.29 4.69
CA ALA A 182 15.49 7.88 4.75
C ALA A 182 15.29 7.42 6.20
N LEU A 183 14.15 6.82 6.50
CA LEU A 183 13.87 6.15 7.75
C LEU A 183 14.04 4.63 7.57
N SER A 184 14.80 4.00 8.44
CA SER A 184 14.86 2.53 8.52
C SER A 184 13.92 2.07 9.63
N LEU A 185 12.87 1.33 9.27
CA LEU A 185 12.05 0.62 10.26
C LEU A 185 12.66 -0.76 10.50
N ILE A 186 13.31 -0.90 11.63
CA ILE A 186 13.75 -2.18 12.15
C ILE A 186 12.58 -2.73 12.95
N HIS A 187 12.05 -3.86 12.56
CA HIS A 187 10.91 -4.56 13.17
C HIS A 187 9.51 -4.02 12.79
N ILE A 188 8.90 -4.73 11.90
CA ILE A 188 7.43 -4.80 11.82
C ILE A 188 6.96 -5.87 12.82
#